data_dcd38ef39893b36c40af6e2aa90855fc
#
_entry.id   dcd38ef39893b36c40af6e2aa90855fc
#
_cell.length_a   1.000
_cell.length_b   1.000
_cell.length_c   1.000
_cell.angle_alpha   90.00
_cell.angle_beta   90.00
_cell.angle_gamma   90.00
#
_symmetry.space_group_name_H-M   'P 1'
#
loop_
_entity.id
_entity.type
_entity.pdbx_description
1 polymer ?
#
loop_
_entity_poly.entity_id
_entity_poly.type
_entity_poly.pdbx_seq_one_letter_code
_entity_poly.pdbx_strand_id
1 'polypeptide(L)'
;MKSSLAEGMEQLGDLAGALVLIDEAIAQIERPGWEERHYYAEALRIRGRLLSLKGDPAGAERAYIASLDWARTQQAKSWELRTATSYARLMRDQGRGREAYELLAPVYGWFTEGFDTLDLKDAKALLEQLKA
;
A
#
# COMPACT_ATOMS: atom_id res chain seq x y z
N MET A 1 -6.36 -0.09 -16.65
CA MET A 1 -4.95 -0.16 -16.22
C MET A 1 -4.64 -1.52 -15.63
N LYS A 2 -3.39 -1.97 -15.81
CA LYS A 2 -2.97 -3.31 -15.34
C LYS A 2 -3.12 -3.48 -13.83
N SER A 3 -2.85 -2.44 -13.03
CA SER A 3 -3.00 -2.55 -11.58
C SER A 3 -4.46 -2.76 -11.16
N SER A 4 -5.42 -2.12 -11.82
CA SER A 4 -6.84 -2.35 -11.54
C SER A 4 -7.27 -3.76 -11.93
N LEU A 5 -6.73 -4.28 -13.03
CA LEU A 5 -7.00 -5.64 -13.45
C LEU A 5 -6.40 -6.64 -12.47
N ALA A 6 -5.20 -6.37 -11.95
CA ALA A 6 -4.57 -7.22 -10.94
C ALA A 6 -5.42 -7.29 -9.66
N GLU A 7 -6.00 -6.17 -9.23
CA GLU A 7 -6.90 -6.17 -8.07
C GLU A 7 -8.17 -6.98 -8.34
N GLY A 8 -8.70 -6.90 -9.55
CA GLY A 8 -9.85 -7.73 -9.94
C GLY A 8 -9.53 -9.21 -9.91
N MET A 9 -8.35 -9.60 -10.38
CA MET A 9 -7.90 -10.99 -10.35
C MET A 9 -7.65 -11.47 -8.92
N GLU A 10 -7.16 -10.62 -8.05
CA GLU A 10 -7.05 -10.92 -6.62
C GLU A 10 -8.41 -11.28 -6.03
N GLN A 11 -9.44 -10.50 -6.33
CA GLN A 11 -10.80 -10.76 -5.86
C GLN A 11 -11.34 -12.07 -6.37
N LEU A 12 -10.88 -12.50 -7.54
CA LEU A 12 -11.26 -13.81 -8.13
C LEU A 12 -10.39 -14.95 -7.64
N GLY A 13 -9.40 -14.67 -6.77
CA GLY A 13 -8.52 -15.69 -6.21
C GLY A 13 -7.33 -16.07 -7.08
N ASP A 14 -7.09 -15.37 -8.19
CA ASP A 14 -5.96 -15.65 -9.07
C ASP A 14 -4.76 -14.78 -8.68
N LEU A 15 -4.10 -15.13 -7.58
CA LEU A 15 -2.97 -14.37 -7.07
C LEU A 15 -1.74 -14.42 -7.98
N ALA A 16 -1.47 -15.59 -8.58
CA ALA A 16 -0.31 -15.74 -9.45
C ALA A 16 -0.44 -14.85 -10.69
N GLY A 17 -1.61 -14.86 -11.34
CA GLY A 17 -1.87 -14.01 -12.49
C GLY A 17 -1.86 -12.53 -12.13
N ALA A 18 -2.43 -12.18 -10.99
CA ALA A 18 -2.43 -10.80 -10.50
C ALA A 18 -1.00 -10.29 -10.27
N LEU A 19 -0.13 -11.12 -9.67
CA LEU A 19 1.28 -10.75 -9.45
C LEU A 19 2.01 -10.54 -10.78
N VAL A 20 1.78 -11.38 -11.77
CA VAL A 20 2.38 -11.20 -13.09
C VAL A 20 1.99 -9.85 -13.67
N LEU A 21 0.69 -9.51 -13.61
CA LEU A 21 0.20 -8.24 -14.15
C LEU A 21 0.79 -7.04 -13.43
N ILE A 22 0.88 -7.09 -12.10
CA ILE A 22 1.43 -5.96 -11.35
C ILE A 22 2.94 -5.83 -11.58
N ASP A 23 3.67 -6.93 -11.71
CA ASP A 23 5.09 -6.89 -12.01
C ASP A 23 5.35 -6.32 -13.40
N GLU A 24 4.52 -6.65 -14.40
CA GLU A 24 4.59 -6.03 -15.72
C GLU A 24 4.33 -4.51 -15.67
N ALA A 25 3.33 -4.10 -14.89
CA ALA A 25 3.02 -2.69 -14.72
C ALA A 25 4.19 -1.94 -14.08
N ILE A 26 4.80 -2.51 -13.05
CA ILE A 26 5.95 -1.92 -12.37
C ILE A 26 7.14 -1.81 -13.32
N ALA A 27 7.43 -2.87 -14.07
CA ALA A 27 8.52 -2.87 -15.04
C ALA A 27 8.34 -1.78 -16.10
N GLN A 28 7.09 -1.57 -16.55
CA GLN A 28 6.79 -0.52 -17.50
C GLN A 28 7.02 0.87 -16.91
N ILE A 29 6.63 1.09 -15.66
CA ILE A 29 6.82 2.37 -14.97
C ILE A 29 8.31 2.66 -14.77
N GLU A 30 9.10 1.62 -14.52
CA GLU A 30 10.56 1.75 -14.27
C GLU A 30 11.37 1.91 -15.55
N ARG A 31 10.77 1.79 -16.72
CA ARG A 31 11.51 1.90 -17.99
C ARG A 31 12.15 3.28 -18.14
N PRO A 32 13.39 3.35 -18.67
CA PRO A 32 14.02 4.63 -18.96
C PRO A 32 13.15 5.47 -19.90
N GLY A 33 12.99 6.75 -19.59
CA GLY A 33 12.17 7.66 -20.40
C GLY A 33 10.69 7.68 -20.04
N TRP A 34 10.23 6.81 -19.16
CA TRP A 34 8.86 6.87 -18.67
C TRP A 34 8.77 7.99 -17.63
N GLU A 35 8.02 9.03 -17.93
CA GLU A 35 7.95 10.21 -17.08
C GLU A 35 6.82 10.17 -16.05
N GLU A 36 5.74 9.45 -16.34
CA GLU A 36 4.60 9.35 -15.44
C GLU A 36 4.81 8.24 -14.42
N ARG A 37 5.29 8.61 -13.24
CA ARG A 37 5.55 7.65 -12.17
C ARG A 37 4.64 7.83 -10.97
N HIS A 38 3.55 8.60 -11.12
CA HIS A 38 2.65 8.85 -10.02
C HIS A 38 1.92 7.60 -9.53
N TYR A 39 1.79 6.56 -10.36
CA TYR A 39 1.20 5.30 -9.96
C TYR A 39 2.20 4.31 -9.36
N TYR A 40 3.48 4.64 -9.31
CA TYR A 40 4.51 3.70 -8.87
C TYR A 40 4.29 3.27 -7.42
N ALA A 41 4.02 4.22 -6.52
CA ALA A 41 3.74 3.91 -5.12
C ALA A 41 2.53 2.98 -4.99
N GLU A 42 1.47 3.26 -5.75
CA GLU A 42 0.26 2.43 -5.73
C GLU A 42 0.51 1.03 -6.28
N ALA A 43 1.27 0.93 -7.37
CA ALA A 43 1.62 -0.37 -7.94
C ALA A 43 2.42 -1.21 -6.94
N LEU A 44 3.37 -0.60 -6.23
CA LEU A 44 4.13 -1.28 -5.19
C LEU A 44 3.25 -1.68 -4.01
N ARG A 45 2.30 -0.84 -3.62
CA ARG A 45 1.34 -1.18 -2.56
C ARG A 45 0.51 -2.40 -2.94
N ILE A 46 0.00 -2.42 -4.17
CA ILE A 46 -0.79 -3.56 -4.67
C ILE A 46 0.06 -4.83 -4.67
N ARG A 47 1.32 -4.73 -5.11
CA ARG A 47 2.23 -5.87 -5.09
C ARG A 47 2.40 -6.39 -3.66
N GLY A 48 2.58 -5.49 -2.69
CA GLY A 48 2.68 -5.86 -1.28
C GLY A 48 1.45 -6.60 -0.79
N ARG A 49 0.28 -6.10 -1.13
CA ARG A 49 -0.99 -6.74 -0.75
C ARG A 49 -1.10 -8.15 -1.34
N LEU A 50 -0.77 -8.30 -2.62
CA LEU A 50 -0.82 -9.60 -3.28
C LEU A 50 0.17 -10.60 -2.68
N LEU A 51 1.38 -10.15 -2.36
CA LEU A 51 2.38 -10.99 -1.70
C LEU A 51 1.93 -11.41 -0.29
N SER A 52 1.30 -10.50 0.45
CA SER A 52 0.73 -10.82 1.75
C SER A 52 -0.33 -11.91 1.64
N LEU A 53 -1.23 -11.80 0.67
CA LEU A 53 -2.28 -12.78 0.43
C LEU A 53 -1.72 -14.12 -0.03
N LYS A 54 -0.60 -14.11 -0.74
CA LYS A 54 0.08 -15.33 -1.18
C LYS A 54 0.80 -16.05 -0.03
N GLY A 55 0.99 -15.38 1.09
CA GLY A 55 1.70 -15.95 2.22
C GLY A 55 3.19 -15.58 2.27
N ASP A 56 3.56 -14.48 1.63
CA ASP A 56 4.94 -13.96 1.64
C ASP A 56 4.98 -12.60 2.36
N PRO A 57 4.91 -12.58 3.71
CA PRO A 57 4.91 -11.32 4.44
C PRO A 57 6.21 -10.54 4.32
N ALA A 58 7.35 -11.21 4.18
CA ALA A 58 8.64 -10.53 4.01
C ALA A 58 8.70 -9.79 2.68
N GLY A 59 8.22 -10.41 1.60
CA GLY A 59 8.12 -9.75 0.30
C GLY A 59 7.14 -8.60 0.32
N ALA A 60 6.00 -8.78 0.99
CA ALA A 60 5.00 -7.74 1.16
C ALA A 60 5.59 -6.52 1.88
N GLU A 61 6.32 -6.75 2.97
CA GLU A 61 6.95 -5.67 3.73
C GLU A 61 7.92 -4.87 2.86
N ARG A 62 8.77 -5.57 2.08
CA ARG A 62 9.69 -4.88 1.17
C ARG A 62 8.97 -4.01 0.15
N ALA A 63 7.86 -4.51 -0.40
CA ALA A 63 7.08 -3.74 -1.37
C ALA A 63 6.44 -2.51 -0.72
N TYR A 64 5.91 -2.64 0.49
CA TYR A 64 5.32 -1.51 1.21
C TYR A 64 6.37 -0.47 1.57
N ILE A 65 7.55 -0.88 2.00
CA ILE A 65 8.63 0.06 2.30
C ILE A 65 9.04 0.84 1.05
N ALA A 66 9.20 0.15 -0.07
CA ALA A 66 9.52 0.82 -1.34
C ALA A 66 8.43 1.80 -1.76
N SER A 67 7.16 1.43 -1.57
CA SER A 67 6.02 2.30 -1.86
C SER A 67 6.04 3.57 -1.00
N LEU A 68 6.28 3.39 0.32
CA LEU A 68 6.37 4.54 1.25
C LEU A 68 7.51 5.47 0.87
N ASP A 69 8.68 4.91 0.57
CA ASP A 69 9.85 5.71 0.21
C ASP A 69 9.57 6.55 -1.03
N TRP A 70 8.92 5.95 -2.04
CA TRP A 70 8.57 6.69 -3.25
C TRP A 70 7.54 7.78 -2.98
N ALA A 71 6.49 7.46 -2.22
CA ALA A 71 5.45 8.43 -1.89
C ALA A 71 6.03 9.62 -1.11
N ARG A 72 6.94 9.35 -0.18
CA ARG A 72 7.61 10.40 0.61
C ARG A 72 8.50 11.27 -0.26
N THR A 73 9.26 10.66 -1.17
CA THR A 73 10.10 11.38 -2.12
C THR A 73 9.27 12.32 -2.99
N GLN A 74 8.10 11.89 -3.41
CA GLN A 74 7.18 12.68 -4.22
C GLN A 74 6.30 13.62 -3.40
N GLN A 75 6.40 13.58 -2.08
CA GLN A 75 5.54 14.33 -1.16
C GLN A 75 4.05 14.04 -1.42
N ALA A 76 3.76 12.82 -1.80
CA ALA A 76 2.41 12.37 -2.14
C ALA A 76 1.71 11.81 -0.91
N LYS A 77 1.15 12.69 -0.08
CA LYS A 77 0.58 12.33 1.22
C LYS A 77 -0.58 11.34 1.14
N SER A 78 -1.42 11.45 0.11
CA SER A 78 -2.53 10.50 -0.06
C SER A 78 -2.03 9.09 -0.36
N TRP A 79 -0.99 8.96 -1.19
CA TRP A 79 -0.37 7.67 -1.47
C TRP A 79 0.35 7.12 -0.24
N GLU A 80 1.05 7.99 0.48
CA GLU A 80 1.72 7.61 1.73
C GLU A 80 0.71 7.06 2.74
N LEU A 81 -0.42 7.74 2.92
CA LEU A 81 -1.48 7.30 3.83
C LEU A 81 -2.02 5.92 3.43
N ARG A 82 -2.30 5.73 2.15
CA ARG A 82 -2.86 4.47 1.66
C ARG A 82 -1.89 3.31 1.90
N THR A 83 -0.62 3.51 1.62
CA THR A 83 0.41 2.49 1.82
C THR A 83 0.64 2.23 3.31
N ALA A 84 0.72 3.29 4.12
CA ALA A 84 0.89 3.16 5.57
C ALA A 84 -0.27 2.36 6.18
N THR A 85 -1.50 2.59 5.72
CA THR A 85 -2.66 1.83 6.18
C THR A 85 -2.53 0.34 5.83
N SER A 86 -2.13 0.02 4.59
CA SER A 86 -1.95 -1.37 4.15
C SER A 86 -0.84 -2.06 4.94
N TYR A 87 0.28 -1.37 5.13
CA TYR A 87 1.42 -1.90 5.88
C TYR A 87 1.07 -2.09 7.36
N ALA A 88 0.34 -1.14 7.94
CA ALA A 88 -0.10 -1.25 9.33
C ALA A 88 -1.01 -2.47 9.53
N ARG A 89 -1.86 -2.79 8.56
CA ARG A 89 -2.68 -4.01 8.62
C ARG A 89 -1.81 -5.27 8.64
N LEU A 90 -0.77 -5.31 7.81
CA LEU A 90 0.17 -6.43 7.81
C LEU A 90 0.85 -6.57 9.17
N MET A 91 1.34 -5.47 9.73
CA MET A 91 1.97 -5.47 11.04
C MET A 91 1.01 -5.93 12.13
N ARG A 92 -0.24 -5.45 12.10
CA ARG A 92 -1.27 -5.87 13.05
C ARG A 92 -1.46 -7.39 13.00
N ASP A 93 -1.55 -7.94 11.81
CA ASP A 93 -1.77 -9.36 11.61
C ASP A 93 -0.57 -10.21 12.07
N GLN A 94 0.61 -9.59 12.13
CA GLN A 94 1.82 -10.22 12.64
C GLN A 94 2.01 -10.02 14.16
N GLY A 95 1.04 -9.44 14.83
CA GLY A 95 1.17 -9.13 16.26
C GLY A 95 2.04 -7.92 16.56
N ARG A 96 2.30 -7.07 15.57
CA ARG A 96 3.13 -5.86 15.69
C ARG A 96 2.24 -4.61 15.76
N GLY A 97 1.23 -4.64 16.61
CA GLY A 97 0.24 -3.56 16.67
C GLY A 97 0.83 -2.21 17.07
N ARG A 98 1.81 -2.20 17.98
CA ARG A 98 2.46 -0.97 18.39
C ARG A 98 3.23 -0.33 17.25
N GLU A 99 4.01 -1.11 16.51
CA GLU A 99 4.73 -0.62 15.35
C GLU A 99 3.77 -0.09 14.28
N ALA A 100 2.65 -0.80 14.09
CA ALA A 100 1.62 -0.36 13.15
C ALA A 100 1.06 1.00 13.54
N TYR A 101 0.77 1.20 14.81
CA TYR A 101 0.27 2.48 15.31
C TYR A 101 1.31 3.59 15.09
N GLU A 102 2.56 3.32 15.45
CA GLU A 102 3.65 4.30 15.31
C GLU A 102 3.92 4.67 13.85
N LEU A 103 3.66 3.76 12.92
CA LEU A 103 3.77 4.05 11.49
C LEU A 103 2.61 4.92 11.00
N LEU A 104 1.38 4.56 11.36
CA LEU A 104 0.18 5.15 10.74
C LEU A 104 -0.23 6.47 11.39
N ALA A 105 -0.13 6.58 12.71
CA ALA A 105 -0.64 7.75 13.43
C ALA A 105 -0.04 9.08 12.94
N PRO A 106 1.29 9.20 12.73
CA PRO A 106 1.85 10.47 12.24
C PRO A 106 1.37 10.80 10.83
N VAL A 107 1.22 9.81 9.96
CA VAL A 107 0.75 10.03 8.59
C VAL A 107 -0.69 10.51 8.59
N TYR A 108 -1.55 9.86 9.37
CA TYR A 108 -2.94 10.28 9.53
C TYR A 108 -3.02 11.69 10.13
N GLY A 109 -2.20 11.98 11.14
CA GLY A 109 -2.19 13.26 11.85
C GLY A 109 -1.76 14.45 10.99
N TRP A 110 -1.12 14.22 9.85
CA TRP A 110 -0.76 15.29 8.93
C TRP A 110 -1.99 15.94 8.29
N PHE A 111 -3.06 15.18 8.11
CA PHE A 111 -4.26 15.66 7.42
C PHE A 111 -5.10 16.55 8.33
N THR A 112 -5.61 17.66 7.78
CA THR A 112 -6.45 18.63 8.50
C THR A 112 -7.86 18.71 7.95
N GLU A 113 -8.13 18.06 6.81
CA GLU A 113 -9.44 18.05 6.16
C GLU A 113 -9.59 16.78 5.35
N GLY A 114 -10.75 16.57 4.74
CA GLY A 114 -11.01 15.39 3.92
C GLY A 114 -11.29 14.13 4.73
N PHE A 115 -11.68 14.27 6.01
CA PHE A 115 -11.90 13.12 6.89
C PHE A 115 -13.09 12.26 6.51
N ASP A 116 -13.87 12.68 5.53
CA ASP A 116 -14.95 11.89 4.97
C ASP A 116 -14.51 11.02 3.80
N THR A 117 -13.24 11.13 3.36
CA THR A 117 -12.71 10.26 2.31
C THR A 117 -12.53 8.83 2.83
N LEU A 118 -12.62 7.86 1.93
CA LEU A 118 -12.46 6.45 2.30
C LEU A 118 -11.09 6.17 2.91
N ASP A 119 -10.04 6.73 2.34
CA ASP A 119 -8.67 6.49 2.83
C ASP A 119 -8.48 6.96 4.27
N LEU A 120 -9.00 8.13 4.62
CA LEU A 120 -8.89 8.64 5.99
C LEU A 120 -9.83 7.90 6.94
N LYS A 121 -11.01 7.50 6.49
CA LYS A 121 -11.92 6.66 7.31
C LYS A 121 -11.29 5.31 7.63
N ASP A 122 -10.67 4.69 6.65
CA ASP A 122 -10.01 3.39 6.83
C ASP A 122 -8.84 3.52 7.81
N ALA A 123 -8.02 4.56 7.67
CA ALA A 123 -6.90 4.81 8.56
C ALA A 123 -7.37 5.04 9.99
N LYS A 124 -8.42 5.84 10.18
CA LYS A 124 -8.98 6.11 11.51
C LYS A 124 -9.51 4.84 12.16
N ALA A 125 -10.26 4.03 11.42
CA ALA A 125 -10.80 2.78 11.94
C ALA A 125 -9.68 1.84 12.38
N LEU A 126 -8.62 1.74 11.60
CA LEU A 126 -7.47 0.91 11.94
C LEU A 126 -6.75 1.44 13.19
N LEU A 127 -6.53 2.75 13.27
CA LEU A 127 -5.90 3.36 14.44
C LEU A 127 -6.70 3.09 15.71
N GLU A 128 -8.01 3.13 15.64
CA GLU A 128 -8.87 2.82 16.79
C GLU A 128 -8.72 1.36 17.23
N GLN A 129 -8.59 0.44 16.28
CA GLN A 129 -8.31 -0.98 16.59
C GLN A 129 -6.94 -1.14 17.24
N LEU A 130 -5.94 -0.41 16.78
CA LEU A 130 -4.57 -0.53 17.28
C LEU A 130 -4.38 0.03 18.68
N LYS A 131 -5.27 0.94 19.09
CA LYS A 131 -5.25 1.49 20.46
C LYS A 131 -5.77 0.50 21.50
N ALA A 132 -6.60 -0.43 21.07
CA ALA A 132 -7.28 -1.34 21.99
C ALA A 132 -6.33 -2.36 22.62
#